data_230774cf58d5e76018dd698cca2035e0
#
_entry.id   230774cf58d5e76018dd698cca2035e0
#
_cell.length_a   1.000
_cell.length_b   1.000
_cell.length_c   1.000
_cell.angle_alpha   90.00
_cell.angle_beta   90.00
_cell.angle_gamma   90.00
#
_symmetry.space_group_name_H-M   'P 1'
#
loop_
_entity.id
_entity.type
_entity.pdbx_description
1 polymer ?
#
loop_
_entity_poly.entity_id
_entity_poly.type
_entity_poly.pdbx_seq_one_letter_code
_entity_poly.pdbx_strand_id
1 'polypeptide(L)'
;GQENITKTLQNSLNSDQLAQALLFCGPRGVGKTSCARILAKQINGASKNSNEDFSFNIFELDAASNNSVEDIRKINDQVRIPPQVGSHKIYIIDEAHMLSNAAFNAFLKTLEEPPKHVVFILATTEKNKIIPTILSRCQVYDFNRISIQDIKQYLVKIANDRNLSFEEDALYLIAQKAEGALRDALSIFDRMASFTQGNLTSKAVAENLNLLDHQTYFNISDL
;
A
#
# COMPACT_ATOMS: atom_id res chain seq x y z
N GLY A 1 11.22 -0.34 4.33
CA GLY A 1 10.40 -0.28 5.55
C GLY A 1 9.43 -1.44 5.75
N GLN A 2 9.25 -2.38 4.76
CA GLN A 2 8.37 -3.57 4.87
C GLN A 2 9.15 -4.84 4.51
N GLU A 3 10.41 -4.92 4.87
CA GLU A 3 11.34 -5.95 4.41
C GLU A 3 10.90 -7.38 4.75
N ASN A 4 10.37 -7.58 5.97
CA ASN A 4 9.89 -8.90 6.40
C ASN A 4 8.72 -9.40 5.52
N ILE A 5 7.78 -8.52 5.19
CA ILE A 5 6.63 -8.85 4.36
C ILE A 5 7.08 -9.15 2.94
N THR A 6 7.89 -8.26 2.35
CA THR A 6 8.37 -8.42 0.97
C THR A 6 9.22 -9.67 0.81
N LYS A 7 10.08 -9.98 1.79
CA LYS A 7 10.87 -11.21 1.79
C LYS A 7 10.01 -12.46 1.89
N THR A 8 9.00 -12.45 2.76
CA THR A 8 8.07 -13.58 2.92
C THR A 8 7.27 -13.82 1.64
N LEU A 9 6.71 -12.76 1.04
CA LEU A 9 5.99 -12.85 -0.22
C LEU A 9 6.88 -13.35 -1.37
N GLN A 10 8.11 -12.86 -1.46
CA GLN A 10 9.08 -13.31 -2.47
C GLN A 10 9.43 -14.79 -2.30
N ASN A 11 9.63 -15.27 -1.07
CA ASN A 11 9.90 -16.66 -0.78
C ASN A 11 8.71 -17.55 -1.18
N SER A 12 7.47 -17.11 -0.87
CA SER A 12 6.25 -17.84 -1.24
C SER A 12 6.05 -17.92 -2.75
N LEU A 13 6.41 -16.87 -3.49
CA LEU A 13 6.42 -16.89 -4.95
C LEU A 13 7.45 -17.86 -5.51
N ASN A 14 8.69 -17.82 -4.98
CA ASN A 14 9.79 -18.66 -5.46
C ASN A 14 9.56 -20.16 -5.18
N SER A 15 8.81 -20.48 -4.12
CA SER A 15 8.48 -21.88 -3.74
C SER A 15 7.16 -22.38 -4.32
N ASP A 16 6.47 -21.57 -5.12
CA ASP A 16 5.12 -21.86 -5.65
C ASP A 16 4.10 -22.22 -4.55
N GLN A 17 4.24 -21.57 -3.38
CA GLN A 17 3.40 -21.79 -2.19
C GLN A 17 2.64 -20.52 -1.79
N LEU A 18 2.29 -19.67 -2.76
CA LEU A 18 1.50 -18.50 -2.50
C LEU A 18 0.05 -18.88 -2.19
N ALA A 19 -0.47 -18.37 -1.08
CA ALA A 19 -1.88 -18.54 -0.76
C ALA A 19 -2.77 -17.83 -1.81
N GLN A 20 -3.92 -18.46 -2.13
CA GLN A 20 -4.86 -17.86 -3.09
C GLN A 20 -5.67 -16.69 -2.52
N ALA A 21 -5.68 -16.50 -1.20
CA ALA A 21 -6.31 -15.38 -0.53
C ALA A 21 -5.31 -14.73 0.45
N LEU A 22 -4.98 -13.48 0.21
CA LEU A 22 -4.07 -12.67 1.01
C LEU A 22 -4.83 -11.49 1.61
N LEU A 23 -4.52 -11.13 2.85
CA LEU A 23 -5.08 -9.97 3.51
C LEU A 23 -3.95 -9.05 4.01
N PHE A 24 -3.83 -7.87 3.42
CA PHE A 24 -2.86 -6.85 3.79
C PHE A 24 -3.51 -5.86 4.76
N CYS A 25 -3.11 -5.90 6.01
CA CYS A 25 -3.62 -5.05 7.08
C CYS A 25 -2.60 -4.00 7.47
N GLY A 26 -3.04 -2.83 7.91
CA GLY A 26 -2.15 -1.82 8.48
C GLY A 26 -2.57 -0.39 8.15
N PRO A 27 -1.89 0.61 8.71
CA PRO A 27 -2.24 2.02 8.57
C PRO A 27 -2.31 2.48 7.11
N ARG A 28 -2.96 3.64 6.90
CA ARG A 28 -2.98 4.28 5.58
C ARG A 28 -1.57 4.71 5.16
N GLY A 29 -1.28 4.66 3.87
CA GLY A 29 -0.05 5.22 3.30
C GLY A 29 1.24 4.41 3.51
N VAL A 30 1.16 3.18 4.06
CA VAL A 30 2.33 2.31 4.32
C VAL A 30 2.70 1.37 3.17
N GLY A 31 1.97 1.42 2.05
CA GLY A 31 2.31 0.69 0.82
C GLY A 31 1.53 -0.59 0.54
N LYS A 32 0.41 -0.88 1.24
CA LYS A 32 -0.42 -2.09 1.03
C LYS A 32 -0.81 -2.30 -0.44
N THR A 33 -1.52 -1.33 -1.01
CA THR A 33 -2.01 -1.39 -2.40
C THR A 33 -0.86 -1.42 -3.41
N SER A 34 0.23 -0.67 -3.15
CA SER A 34 1.43 -0.71 -3.99
C SER A 34 2.09 -2.08 -3.98
N CYS A 35 2.20 -2.72 -2.81
CA CYS A 35 2.72 -4.07 -2.68
C CYS A 35 1.81 -5.09 -3.39
N ALA A 36 0.48 -4.95 -3.26
CA ALA A 36 -0.49 -5.79 -3.95
C ALA A 36 -0.32 -5.73 -5.48
N ARG A 37 -0.18 -4.52 -6.04
CA ARG A 37 0.05 -4.33 -7.49
C ARG A 37 1.37 -4.92 -7.97
N ILE A 38 2.45 -4.77 -7.19
CA ILE A 38 3.76 -5.35 -7.51
C ILE A 38 3.67 -6.88 -7.47
N LEU A 39 3.07 -7.43 -6.43
CA LEU A 39 2.86 -8.88 -6.28
C LEU A 39 2.03 -9.43 -7.44
N ALA A 40 0.94 -8.76 -7.81
CA ALA A 40 0.07 -9.16 -8.92
C ALA A 40 0.83 -9.25 -10.25
N LYS A 41 1.73 -8.31 -10.51
CA LYS A 41 2.60 -8.35 -11.70
C LYS A 41 3.58 -9.51 -11.65
N GLN A 42 4.16 -9.80 -10.48
CA GLN A 42 5.14 -10.89 -10.31
C GLN A 42 4.50 -12.28 -10.43
N ILE A 43 3.26 -12.49 -9.96
CA ILE A 43 2.53 -13.76 -10.07
C ILE A 43 2.39 -14.20 -11.54
N ASN A 44 2.14 -13.29 -12.46
CA ASN A 44 2.02 -13.59 -13.89
C ASN A 44 3.36 -13.63 -14.63
N GLY A 45 4.49 -13.59 -13.90
CA GLY A 45 5.81 -13.69 -14.51
C GLY A 45 6.23 -12.43 -15.27
N ALA A 46 5.70 -11.25 -14.93
CA ALA A 46 6.18 -9.96 -15.44
C ALA A 46 7.61 -9.69 -14.92
N SER A 47 8.53 -10.58 -15.32
CA SER A 47 9.97 -10.40 -15.23
C SER A 47 10.37 -9.30 -16.21
N LYS A 48 11.44 -8.59 -15.89
CA LYS A 48 11.96 -7.40 -16.61
C LYS A 48 12.18 -7.56 -18.13
N ASN A 49 11.91 -8.73 -18.72
CA ASN A 49 12.19 -9.07 -20.11
C ASN A 49 10.97 -9.57 -20.92
N SER A 50 9.76 -9.63 -20.37
CA SER A 50 8.58 -9.98 -21.17
C SER A 50 7.86 -8.72 -21.65
N ASN A 51 7.72 -8.57 -22.98
CA ASN A 51 6.89 -7.53 -23.59
C ASN A 51 5.38 -7.80 -23.43
N GLU A 52 5.00 -8.77 -22.61
CA GLU A 52 3.61 -9.14 -22.39
C GLU A 52 3.00 -8.25 -21.31
N ASP A 53 1.93 -7.57 -21.67
CA ASP A 53 1.14 -6.75 -20.75
C ASP A 53 0.08 -7.60 -20.06
N PHE A 54 0.33 -8.02 -18.83
CA PHE A 54 -0.62 -8.78 -17.99
C PHE A 54 -1.61 -7.89 -17.23
N SER A 55 -1.71 -6.61 -17.56
CA SER A 55 -2.63 -5.68 -16.90
C SER A 55 -4.09 -6.12 -17.01
N PHE A 56 -4.46 -6.82 -18.11
CA PHE A 56 -5.80 -7.39 -18.33
C PHE A 56 -6.18 -8.49 -17.34
N ASN A 57 -5.21 -9.05 -16.60
CA ASN A 57 -5.45 -10.08 -15.59
C ASN A 57 -5.50 -9.52 -14.17
N ILE A 58 -5.28 -8.22 -13.99
CA ILE A 58 -5.27 -7.55 -12.68
C ILE A 58 -6.53 -6.68 -12.60
N PHE A 59 -7.43 -7.08 -11.71
CA PHE A 59 -8.68 -6.39 -11.46
C PHE A 59 -8.58 -5.70 -10.11
N GLU A 60 -8.74 -4.39 -10.10
CA GLU A 60 -8.67 -3.60 -8.88
C GLU A 60 -10.06 -3.01 -8.58
N LEU A 61 -10.54 -3.24 -7.37
CA LEU A 61 -11.80 -2.75 -6.86
C LEU A 61 -11.54 -1.94 -5.59
N ASP A 62 -12.05 -0.73 -5.54
CA ASP A 62 -12.13 0.05 -4.31
C ASP A 62 -13.48 -0.23 -3.64
N ALA A 63 -13.45 -0.90 -2.48
CA ALA A 63 -14.65 -1.24 -1.74
C ALA A 63 -15.35 -0.01 -1.12
N ALA A 64 -14.70 1.14 -1.05
CA ALA A 64 -15.37 2.37 -0.65
C ALA A 64 -16.44 2.79 -1.67
N SER A 65 -16.20 2.52 -2.96
CA SER A 65 -17.12 2.85 -4.06
C SER A 65 -17.95 1.67 -4.55
N ASN A 66 -17.50 0.43 -4.29
CA ASN A 66 -18.09 -0.82 -4.80
C ASN A 66 -18.27 -1.83 -3.66
N ASN A 67 -19.23 -1.59 -2.80
CA ASN A 67 -19.43 -2.35 -1.56
C ASN A 67 -20.68 -3.23 -1.55
N SER A 68 -21.39 -3.29 -2.66
CA SER A 68 -22.66 -4.01 -2.75
C SER A 68 -22.48 -5.51 -2.98
N VAL A 69 -23.54 -6.27 -2.73
CA VAL A 69 -23.59 -7.70 -3.04
C VAL A 69 -23.46 -7.94 -4.54
N GLU A 70 -24.04 -7.06 -5.35
CA GLU A 70 -24.02 -7.13 -6.81
C GLU A 70 -22.61 -7.01 -7.36
N ASP A 71 -21.76 -6.17 -6.77
CA ASP A 71 -20.36 -6.00 -7.20
C ASP A 71 -19.56 -7.27 -6.92
N ILE A 72 -19.77 -7.88 -5.75
CA ILE A 72 -19.13 -9.16 -5.41
C ILE A 72 -19.66 -10.30 -6.27
N ARG A 73 -20.96 -10.32 -6.62
CA ARG A 73 -21.50 -11.34 -7.56
C ARG A 73 -20.85 -11.26 -8.93
N LYS A 74 -20.63 -10.05 -9.46
CA LYS A 74 -19.90 -9.87 -10.72
C LYS A 74 -18.47 -10.45 -10.63
N ILE A 75 -17.76 -10.22 -9.53
CA ILE A 75 -16.46 -10.84 -9.29
C ILE A 75 -16.59 -12.36 -9.28
N ASN A 76 -17.55 -12.92 -8.53
CA ASN A 76 -17.77 -14.36 -8.43
C ASN A 76 -18.07 -15.03 -9.79
N ASP A 77 -18.72 -14.33 -10.70
CA ASP A 77 -18.96 -14.82 -12.06
C ASP A 77 -17.68 -14.72 -12.92
N GLN A 78 -16.92 -13.64 -12.80
CA GLN A 78 -15.69 -13.43 -13.56
C GLN A 78 -14.55 -14.38 -13.17
N VAL A 79 -14.46 -14.78 -11.89
CA VAL A 79 -13.41 -15.69 -11.41
C VAL A 79 -13.52 -17.11 -12.01
N ARG A 80 -14.72 -17.51 -12.44
CA ARG A 80 -14.95 -18.82 -13.06
C ARG A 80 -14.33 -18.96 -14.45
N ILE A 81 -14.06 -17.83 -15.10
CA ILE A 81 -13.50 -17.76 -16.45
C ILE A 81 -11.97 -17.71 -16.33
N PRO A 82 -11.22 -18.70 -16.83
CA PRO A 82 -9.77 -18.68 -16.79
C PRO A 82 -9.18 -17.49 -17.58
N PRO A 83 -7.93 -17.06 -17.27
CA PRO A 83 -7.27 -16.03 -18.05
C PRO A 83 -7.00 -16.50 -19.48
N GLN A 84 -7.08 -15.60 -20.45
CA GLN A 84 -6.75 -15.91 -21.85
C GLN A 84 -5.23 -15.87 -22.08
N VAL A 85 -4.51 -15.04 -21.33
CA VAL A 85 -3.05 -14.89 -21.36
C VAL A 85 -2.54 -14.93 -19.92
N GLY A 86 -1.33 -15.45 -19.70
CA GLY A 86 -0.77 -15.60 -18.36
C GLY A 86 -1.37 -16.78 -17.59
N SER A 87 -0.96 -16.93 -16.33
CA SER A 87 -1.32 -18.06 -15.47
C SER A 87 -2.45 -17.77 -14.50
N HIS A 88 -2.56 -16.53 -14.04
CA HIS A 88 -3.47 -16.15 -12.97
C HIS A 88 -4.27 -14.88 -13.26
N LYS A 89 -5.50 -14.82 -12.74
CA LYS A 89 -6.28 -13.60 -12.55
C LYS A 89 -6.13 -13.12 -11.11
N ILE A 90 -5.78 -11.87 -10.92
CA ILE A 90 -5.56 -11.28 -9.60
C ILE A 90 -6.64 -10.23 -9.33
N TYR A 91 -7.34 -10.39 -8.21
CA TYR A 91 -8.33 -9.44 -7.75
C TYR A 91 -7.81 -8.72 -6.52
N ILE A 92 -7.56 -7.42 -6.66
CA ILE A 92 -7.15 -6.53 -5.57
C ILE A 92 -8.40 -5.81 -5.08
N ILE A 93 -8.78 -6.01 -3.82
CA ILE A 93 -9.91 -5.33 -3.18
C ILE A 93 -9.34 -4.39 -2.11
N ASP A 94 -9.27 -3.11 -2.44
CA ASP A 94 -8.78 -2.08 -1.52
C ASP A 94 -9.89 -1.63 -0.57
N GLU A 95 -9.51 -1.19 0.63
CA GLU A 95 -10.40 -0.82 1.74
C GLU A 95 -11.50 -1.86 2.00
N ALA A 96 -11.11 -3.14 1.98
CA ALA A 96 -12.04 -4.29 2.05
C ALA A 96 -13.01 -4.23 3.24
N HIS A 97 -12.66 -3.54 4.33
CA HIS A 97 -13.54 -3.33 5.48
C HIS A 97 -14.80 -2.50 5.17
N MET A 98 -14.85 -1.84 4.02
CA MET A 98 -16.01 -1.08 3.55
C MET A 98 -17.08 -1.97 2.90
N LEU A 99 -16.77 -3.23 2.59
CA LEU A 99 -17.76 -4.17 2.08
C LEU A 99 -18.89 -4.39 3.09
N SER A 100 -20.13 -4.44 2.60
CA SER A 100 -21.27 -4.79 3.44
C SER A 100 -21.17 -6.22 3.95
N ASN A 101 -21.82 -6.53 5.08
CA ASN A 101 -21.86 -7.90 5.61
C ASN A 101 -22.46 -8.89 4.60
N ALA A 102 -23.44 -8.45 3.82
CA ALA A 102 -24.06 -9.27 2.77
C ALA A 102 -23.07 -9.51 1.61
N ALA A 103 -22.23 -8.52 1.26
CA ALA A 103 -21.17 -8.67 0.27
C ALA A 103 -20.08 -9.65 0.76
N PHE A 104 -19.64 -9.53 2.01
CA PHE A 104 -18.72 -10.50 2.61
C PHE A 104 -19.29 -11.93 2.55
N ASN A 105 -20.53 -12.12 2.95
CA ASN A 105 -21.17 -13.44 2.91
C ASN A 105 -21.26 -14.02 1.48
N ALA A 106 -21.55 -13.17 0.48
CA ALA A 106 -21.54 -13.59 -0.91
C ALA A 106 -20.14 -13.97 -1.42
N PHE A 107 -19.08 -13.44 -0.80
CA PHE A 107 -17.68 -13.68 -1.16
C PHE A 107 -17.11 -14.95 -0.51
N LEU A 108 -17.64 -15.36 0.66
CA LEU A 108 -17.13 -16.51 1.44
C LEU A 108 -16.96 -17.77 0.61
N LYS A 109 -17.97 -18.16 -0.18
CA LYS A 109 -17.91 -19.36 -0.99
C LYS A 109 -16.74 -19.37 -1.97
N THR A 110 -16.45 -18.22 -2.57
CA THR A 110 -15.35 -18.07 -3.53
C THR A 110 -13.99 -18.07 -2.84
N LEU A 111 -13.91 -17.56 -1.60
CA LEU A 111 -12.70 -17.61 -0.79
C LEU A 111 -12.42 -18.98 -0.17
N GLU A 112 -13.46 -19.80 0.06
CA GLU A 112 -13.32 -21.18 0.56
C GLU A 112 -12.72 -22.11 -0.50
N GLU A 113 -13.21 -22.01 -1.73
CA GLU A 113 -12.79 -22.84 -2.85
C GLU A 113 -12.45 -21.97 -4.07
N PRO A 114 -11.38 -21.16 -4.00
CA PRO A 114 -11.01 -20.32 -5.11
C PRO A 114 -10.52 -21.16 -6.30
N PRO A 115 -10.87 -20.78 -7.53
CA PRO A 115 -10.32 -21.46 -8.71
C PRO A 115 -8.79 -21.36 -8.71
N LYS A 116 -8.07 -22.41 -9.14
CA LYS A 116 -6.61 -22.50 -9.10
C LYS A 116 -5.89 -21.34 -9.81
N HIS A 117 -6.53 -20.75 -10.79
CA HIS A 117 -6.02 -19.63 -11.57
C HIS A 117 -6.36 -18.25 -10.97
N VAL A 118 -6.85 -18.18 -9.73
CA VAL A 118 -7.28 -16.92 -9.10
C VAL A 118 -6.51 -16.68 -7.81
N VAL A 119 -6.07 -15.43 -7.64
CA VAL A 119 -5.49 -14.94 -6.39
C VAL A 119 -6.25 -13.67 -5.96
N PHE A 120 -6.71 -13.66 -4.71
CA PHE A 120 -7.33 -12.50 -4.08
C PHE A 120 -6.34 -11.81 -3.16
N ILE A 121 -6.26 -10.49 -3.26
CA ILE A 121 -5.46 -9.65 -2.37
C ILE A 121 -6.39 -8.58 -1.80
N LEU A 122 -6.82 -8.77 -0.57
CA LEU A 122 -7.62 -7.79 0.16
C LEU A 122 -6.68 -6.85 0.90
N ALA A 123 -6.94 -5.54 0.86
CA ALA A 123 -6.22 -4.56 1.64
C ALA A 123 -7.18 -3.82 2.57
N THR A 124 -6.76 -3.56 3.81
CA THR A 124 -7.60 -2.88 4.80
C THR A 124 -6.77 -2.02 5.74
N THR A 125 -7.32 -0.89 6.14
CA THR A 125 -6.80 -0.08 7.24
C THR A 125 -7.37 -0.51 8.60
N GLU A 126 -8.48 -1.27 8.61
CA GLU A 126 -9.22 -1.65 9.80
C GLU A 126 -9.45 -3.17 9.88
N LYS A 127 -8.41 -3.89 10.33
CA LYS A 127 -8.44 -5.37 10.46
C LYS A 127 -9.60 -5.86 11.34
N ASN A 128 -9.94 -5.11 12.37
CA ASN A 128 -11.01 -5.43 13.32
C ASN A 128 -12.42 -5.38 12.73
N LYS A 129 -12.60 -4.71 11.61
CA LYS A 129 -13.87 -4.67 10.86
C LYS A 129 -14.01 -5.84 9.87
N ILE A 130 -12.95 -6.58 9.61
CA ILE A 130 -13.01 -7.78 8.78
C ILE A 130 -13.61 -8.92 9.59
N ILE A 131 -14.65 -9.55 9.07
CA ILE A 131 -15.35 -10.63 9.77
C ILE A 131 -14.41 -11.85 9.98
N PRO A 132 -14.50 -12.56 11.12
CA PRO A 132 -13.60 -13.66 11.46
C PRO A 132 -13.56 -14.77 10.41
N THR A 133 -14.69 -15.01 9.72
CA THR A 133 -14.80 -16.00 8.65
C THR A 133 -13.94 -15.69 7.42
N ILE A 134 -13.69 -14.42 7.12
CA ILE A 134 -12.74 -13.99 6.08
C ILE A 134 -11.29 -14.11 6.60
N LEU A 135 -11.04 -13.64 7.84
CA LEU A 135 -9.70 -13.71 8.46
C LEU A 135 -9.16 -15.13 8.49
N SER A 136 -10.01 -16.13 8.79
CA SER A 136 -9.60 -17.54 8.86
C SER A 136 -9.27 -18.17 7.50
N ARG A 137 -9.61 -17.51 6.39
CA ARG A 137 -9.40 -18.00 5.01
C ARG A 137 -8.31 -17.25 4.27
N CYS A 138 -7.80 -16.18 4.86
CA CYS A 138 -6.77 -15.38 4.25
C CYS A 138 -5.43 -15.53 4.99
N GLN A 139 -4.33 -15.55 4.25
CA GLN A 139 -3.02 -15.35 4.83
C GLN A 139 -2.84 -13.87 5.14
N VAL A 140 -2.69 -13.53 6.44
CA VAL A 140 -2.66 -12.15 6.92
C VAL A 140 -1.23 -11.62 6.94
N TYR A 141 -1.04 -10.41 6.41
CA TYR A 141 0.20 -9.64 6.45
C TYR A 141 -0.04 -8.29 7.11
N ASP A 142 0.59 -8.08 8.27
CA ASP A 142 0.42 -6.85 9.05
C ASP A 142 1.53 -5.85 8.68
N PHE A 143 1.16 -4.83 7.89
CA PHE A 143 2.03 -3.72 7.49
C PHE A 143 2.17 -2.74 8.65
N ASN A 144 3.41 -2.41 8.99
CA ASN A 144 3.72 -1.48 10.05
C ASN A 144 3.93 -0.06 9.52
N ARG A 145 3.88 0.93 10.41
CA ARG A 145 4.36 2.27 10.11
C ARG A 145 5.83 2.21 9.71
N ILE A 146 6.19 2.98 8.69
CA ILE A 146 7.57 3.06 8.20
C ILE A 146 8.37 3.94 9.16
N SER A 147 9.60 3.55 9.47
CA SER A 147 10.45 4.32 10.37
C SER A 147 10.78 5.70 9.78
N ILE A 148 10.98 6.70 10.65
CA ILE A 148 11.39 8.05 10.22
C ILE A 148 12.67 7.96 9.40
N GLN A 149 13.60 7.10 9.78
CA GLN A 149 14.87 6.93 9.09
C GLN A 149 14.70 6.38 7.67
N ASP A 150 13.85 5.35 7.50
CA ASP A 150 13.57 4.77 6.16
C ASP A 150 12.89 5.80 5.26
N ILE A 151 11.95 6.58 5.81
CA ILE A 151 11.28 7.65 5.05
C ILE A 151 12.30 8.72 4.66
N LYS A 152 13.13 9.21 5.61
CA LYS A 152 14.18 10.19 5.34
C LYS A 152 15.11 9.73 4.24
N GLN A 153 15.64 8.51 4.34
CA GLN A 153 16.54 7.93 3.34
C GLN A 153 15.89 7.87 1.95
N TYR A 154 14.61 7.53 1.90
CA TYR A 154 13.88 7.49 0.63
C TYR A 154 13.66 8.89 0.05
N LEU A 155 13.37 9.89 0.89
CA LEU A 155 13.26 11.30 0.47
C LEU A 155 14.60 11.84 -0.04
N VAL A 156 15.72 11.51 0.61
CA VAL A 156 17.08 11.85 0.16
C VAL A 156 17.33 11.31 -1.25
N LYS A 157 16.97 10.04 -1.49
CA LYS A 157 17.09 9.44 -2.83
C LYS A 157 16.29 10.22 -3.86
N ILE A 158 15.02 10.53 -3.58
CA ILE A 158 14.16 11.28 -4.50
C ILE A 158 14.70 12.70 -4.75
N ALA A 159 15.18 13.39 -3.71
CA ALA A 159 15.75 14.73 -3.84
C ALA A 159 16.98 14.72 -4.74
N ASN A 160 17.87 13.75 -4.59
CA ASN A 160 19.03 13.56 -5.46
C ASN A 160 18.63 13.22 -6.90
N ASP A 161 17.70 12.30 -7.10
CA ASP A 161 17.21 11.91 -8.44
C ASP A 161 16.58 13.09 -9.19
N ARG A 162 16.01 14.06 -8.44
CA ARG A 162 15.40 15.29 -9.00
C ARG A 162 16.35 16.48 -9.02
N ASN A 163 17.61 16.33 -8.59
CA ASN A 163 18.62 17.41 -8.47
C ASN A 163 18.12 18.59 -7.62
N LEU A 164 17.43 18.32 -6.51
CA LEU A 164 16.98 19.35 -5.57
C LEU A 164 18.06 19.63 -4.52
N SER A 165 18.18 20.89 -4.10
CA SER A 165 19.00 21.28 -2.95
C SER A 165 18.21 21.06 -1.66
N PHE A 166 18.80 20.43 -0.65
CA PHE A 166 18.10 20.14 0.60
C PHE A 166 19.04 20.11 1.81
N GLU A 167 18.51 20.48 2.96
CA GLU A 167 19.11 20.21 4.25
C GLU A 167 18.56 18.87 4.78
N GLU A 168 19.41 18.06 5.39
CA GLU A 168 18.99 16.77 5.95
C GLU A 168 17.91 16.90 7.02
N ASP A 169 17.97 17.99 7.81
CA ASP A 169 16.98 18.29 8.84
C ASP A 169 15.61 18.64 8.25
N ALA A 170 15.56 19.28 7.08
CA ALA A 170 14.33 19.52 6.35
C ALA A 170 13.60 18.21 6.00
N LEU A 171 14.35 17.23 5.48
CA LEU A 171 13.79 15.91 5.14
C LEU A 171 13.42 15.10 6.40
N TYR A 172 14.16 15.26 7.48
CA TYR A 172 13.81 14.66 8.77
C TYR A 172 12.48 15.21 9.31
N LEU A 173 12.26 16.53 9.26
CA LEU A 173 11.00 17.16 9.68
C LEU A 173 9.81 16.66 8.84
N ILE A 174 9.98 16.51 7.53
CA ILE A 174 8.95 15.93 6.65
C ILE A 174 8.66 14.48 7.05
N ALA A 175 9.70 13.66 7.27
CA ALA A 175 9.55 12.27 7.66
C ALA A 175 8.86 12.13 9.03
N GLN A 176 9.19 12.99 9.98
CA GLN A 176 8.56 13.04 11.31
C GLN A 176 7.07 13.40 11.20
N LYS A 177 6.73 14.44 10.42
CA LYS A 177 5.35 14.90 10.22
C LYS A 177 4.46 13.85 9.55
N ALA A 178 5.03 12.98 8.74
CA ALA A 178 4.32 11.92 8.04
C ALA A 178 3.92 10.74 8.94
N GLU A 179 4.40 10.67 10.18
CA GLU A 179 4.02 9.67 11.19
C GLU A 179 4.05 8.23 10.67
N GLY A 180 5.02 7.91 9.81
CA GLY A 180 5.21 6.56 9.25
C GLY A 180 4.36 6.26 8.01
N ALA A 181 3.62 7.22 7.46
CA ALA A 181 2.87 7.11 6.21
C ALA A 181 3.69 7.66 5.03
N LEU A 182 4.27 6.79 4.21
CA LEU A 182 5.10 7.22 3.08
C LEU A 182 4.34 8.07 2.06
N ARG A 183 3.04 7.79 1.84
CA ARG A 183 2.20 8.60 0.94
C ARG A 183 2.13 10.05 1.41
N ASP A 184 1.97 10.27 2.71
CA ASP A 184 1.87 11.60 3.30
C ASP A 184 3.24 12.30 3.26
N ALA A 185 4.33 11.56 3.53
CA ALA A 185 5.69 12.08 3.38
C ALA A 185 5.97 12.60 1.97
N LEU A 186 5.60 11.83 0.94
CA LEU A 186 5.77 12.20 -0.46
C LEU A 186 4.90 13.42 -0.82
N SER A 187 3.66 13.47 -0.35
CA SER A 187 2.76 14.60 -0.58
C SER A 187 3.29 15.89 0.06
N ILE A 188 3.81 15.80 1.28
CA ILE A 188 4.45 16.93 1.97
C ILE A 188 5.71 17.35 1.21
N PHE A 189 6.56 16.39 0.85
CA PHE A 189 7.80 16.64 0.12
C PHE A 189 7.55 17.38 -1.21
N ASP A 190 6.60 16.90 -2.03
CA ASP A 190 6.26 17.52 -3.32
C ASP A 190 5.74 18.96 -3.12
N ARG A 191 4.89 19.17 -2.12
CA ARG A 191 4.40 20.51 -1.78
C ARG A 191 5.54 21.43 -1.35
N MET A 192 6.47 20.93 -0.51
CA MET A 192 7.61 21.73 -0.03
C MET A 192 8.62 22.02 -1.14
N ALA A 193 8.90 21.05 -2.01
CA ALA A 193 9.78 21.25 -3.16
C ALA A 193 9.23 22.33 -4.10
N SER A 194 7.90 22.34 -4.31
CA SER A 194 7.25 23.38 -5.12
C SER A 194 7.29 24.76 -4.41
N PHE A 195 6.99 24.81 -3.12
CA PHE A 195 6.98 26.06 -2.34
C PHE A 195 8.36 26.72 -2.26
N THR A 196 9.41 25.93 -2.07
CA THR A 196 10.79 26.42 -1.92
C THR A 196 11.55 26.55 -3.25
N GLN A 197 10.86 26.32 -4.39
CA GLN A 197 11.49 26.31 -5.72
C GLN A 197 12.72 25.39 -5.81
N GLY A 198 12.65 24.25 -5.11
CA GLY A 198 13.70 23.23 -5.13
C GLY A 198 14.83 23.42 -4.11
N ASN A 199 14.74 24.39 -3.21
CA ASN A 199 15.72 24.59 -2.13
C ASN A 199 15.07 24.31 -0.76
N LEU A 200 15.11 23.06 -0.32
CA LEU A 200 14.45 22.58 0.90
C LEU A 200 15.31 22.90 2.12
N THR A 201 15.05 24.04 2.77
CA THR A 201 15.68 24.40 4.04
C THR A 201 14.81 23.98 5.24
N SER A 202 15.43 23.63 6.36
CA SER A 202 14.75 23.24 7.59
C SER A 202 13.81 24.35 8.10
N LYS A 203 14.24 25.60 8.00
CA LYS A 203 13.43 26.77 8.39
C LYS A 203 12.16 26.89 7.55
N ALA A 204 12.25 26.82 6.22
CA ALA A 204 11.09 26.92 5.33
C ALA A 204 10.10 25.76 5.54
N VAL A 205 10.61 24.56 5.80
CA VAL A 205 9.79 23.39 6.10
C VAL A 205 9.09 23.54 7.46
N ALA A 206 9.80 23.94 8.50
CA ALA A 206 9.23 24.12 9.84
C ALA A 206 8.13 25.19 9.84
N GLU A 207 8.36 26.34 9.21
CA GLU A 207 7.37 27.42 9.08
C GLU A 207 6.11 26.95 8.32
N ASN A 208 6.27 26.28 7.17
CA ASN A 208 5.13 25.84 6.36
C ASN A 208 4.32 24.72 7.02
N LEU A 209 4.99 23.84 7.76
CA LEU A 209 4.32 22.75 8.48
C LEU A 209 3.74 23.17 9.84
N ASN A 210 3.85 24.46 10.22
CA ASN A 210 3.49 24.98 11.54
C ASN A 210 4.12 24.14 12.67
N LEU A 211 5.36 23.71 12.48
CA LEU A 211 6.13 23.05 13.52
C LEU A 211 6.80 24.18 14.34
N LEU A 212 6.50 24.22 15.63
CA LEU A 212 7.21 25.10 16.54
C LEU A 212 8.68 24.68 16.56
N ASP A 213 9.57 25.62 16.21
CA ASP A 213 11.00 25.41 16.31
C ASP A 213 11.38 25.16 17.77
N HIS A 214 12.32 24.26 18.02
CA HIS A 214 12.84 24.01 19.38
C HIS A 214 13.28 25.28 20.09
N GLN A 215 13.84 26.26 19.36
CA GLN A 215 14.20 27.57 19.91
C GLN A 215 12.98 28.36 20.41
N THR A 216 11.82 28.22 19.75
CA THR A 216 10.58 28.86 20.18
C THR A 216 10.06 28.26 21.48
N TYR A 217 10.20 26.95 21.68
CA TYR A 217 9.85 26.28 22.95
C TYR A 217 10.74 26.75 24.09
N PHE A 218 12.05 26.87 23.90
CA PHE A 218 12.97 27.36 24.92
C PHE A 218 12.69 28.85 25.27
N ASN A 219 12.39 29.67 24.27
CA ASN A 219 12.05 31.09 24.52
C ASN A 219 10.73 31.27 25.27
N ILE A 220 9.78 30.32 25.17
CA ILE A 220 8.53 30.36 25.95
C ILE A 220 8.74 29.85 27.39
N SER A 221 9.70 28.93 27.61
CA SER A 221 10.00 28.42 28.96
C SER A 221 10.85 29.35 29.81
N ASP A 222 11.50 30.34 29.18
CA ASP A 222 12.34 31.35 29.85
C ASP A 222 11.58 32.67 30.15
N LEU A 223 10.27 32.71 29.91
CA LEU A 223 9.32 33.79 30.29
C LEU A 223 8.52 33.39 31.52
#